data_27b4ac9e09f5215510221ac049b13e01
#
_entry.id   27b4ac9e09f5215510221ac049b13e01
#
_cell.length_a   1.000
_cell.length_b   1.000
_cell.length_c   1.000
_cell.angle_alpha   90.00
_cell.angle_beta   90.00
_cell.angle_gamma   90.00
#
_symmetry.space_group_name_H-M   'P 1'
#
loop_
_entity.id
_entity.type
_entity.pdbx_description
1 polymer ?
#
loop_
_entity_poly.entity_id
_entity_poly.type
_entity_poly.pdbx_seq_one_letter_code
_entity_poly.pdbx_strand_id
1 'polypeptide(L)'
;MQFHFIGGRWVEGNPPLITAYSHGAWMGTIVFDGARAFEGVTPDLDRHCARMVRSVEALGMRCPYAAGELVELALEGVRRFPKENALYIRPMAWSEDGFMAPDPDTTQFVLSVVDSPLPKPNGFSACLSSFRRPGPEVAPTEAKAACHYTNSGRAEREAKGKGFDNAVMLDPIGNVAEFATANLFLAKDGVVHTPVPNNTFLNGITRQRVIKLLRGAGYEVHERTVSFRDVLEADEVFSTGNYGKVLPTTRIEQRHLQPGPVYAKARELYWEFAHSGPTGS
;
A
#
# COMPACT_ATOMS: atom_id res chain seq x y z
N MET A 1 11.23 10.19 -15.43
CA MET A 1 10.65 11.56 -15.33
C MET A 1 9.90 11.66 -14.01
N GLN A 2 9.92 12.82 -13.34
CA GLN A 2 9.20 13.02 -12.09
C GLN A 2 8.79 14.49 -11.95
N PHE A 3 7.57 14.70 -11.45
CA PHE A 3 7.00 16.01 -11.16
C PHE A 3 6.45 16.05 -9.74
N HIS A 4 6.61 17.19 -9.09
CA HIS A 4 6.17 17.41 -7.72
C HIS A 4 5.33 18.69 -7.64
N PHE A 5 4.13 18.59 -7.07
CA PHE A 5 3.33 19.75 -6.71
C PHE A 5 3.71 20.21 -5.31
N ILE A 6 4.29 21.39 -5.21
CA ILE A 6 4.84 21.96 -3.98
C ILE A 6 4.51 23.45 -3.92
N GLY A 7 3.97 23.92 -2.81
CA GLY A 7 3.69 25.35 -2.62
C GLY A 7 2.81 25.95 -3.72
N GLY A 8 1.81 25.21 -4.20
CA GLY A 8 0.86 25.65 -5.22
C GLY A 8 1.34 25.55 -6.68
N ARG A 9 2.50 24.94 -6.95
CA ARG A 9 3.05 24.83 -8.31
C ARG A 9 3.71 23.46 -8.57
N TRP A 10 3.72 23.06 -9.83
CA TRP A 10 4.47 21.89 -10.29
C TRP A 10 5.94 22.21 -10.56
N VAL A 11 6.81 21.35 -10.06
CA VAL A 11 8.26 21.42 -10.23
C VAL A 11 8.76 20.08 -10.79
N GLU A 12 9.57 20.13 -11.83
CA GLU A 12 10.25 18.96 -12.38
C GLU A 12 11.54 18.66 -11.59
N GLY A 13 11.94 17.39 -11.52
CA GLY A 13 13.13 16.95 -10.83
C GLY A 13 12.85 16.57 -9.38
N ASN A 14 13.86 16.58 -8.51
CA ASN A 14 13.75 16.17 -7.11
C ASN A 14 14.24 17.28 -6.18
N PRO A 15 13.42 18.32 -5.92
CA PRO A 15 13.82 19.43 -5.05
C PRO A 15 13.90 18.98 -3.58
N PRO A 16 14.71 19.63 -2.75
CA PRO A 16 14.70 19.43 -1.30
C PRO A 16 13.37 19.89 -0.70
N LEU A 17 12.84 19.12 0.26
CA LEU A 17 11.50 19.36 0.83
C LEU A 17 11.52 19.59 2.34
N ILE A 18 12.39 18.88 3.05
CA ILE A 18 12.39 18.78 4.51
C ILE A 18 13.70 19.33 5.05
N THR A 19 13.62 20.15 6.12
CA THR A 19 14.79 20.71 6.81
C THR A 19 15.16 19.86 8.03
N ALA A 20 16.32 20.14 8.64
CA ALA A 20 16.74 19.45 9.85
C ALA A 20 15.82 19.74 11.05
N TYR A 21 15.09 20.84 11.03
CA TYR A 21 14.15 21.26 12.10
C TYR A 21 12.71 20.83 11.83
N SER A 22 12.38 20.37 10.60
CA SER A 22 11.04 19.88 10.32
C SER A 22 10.66 18.75 11.28
N HIS A 23 9.54 18.88 11.97
CA HIS A 23 9.02 17.89 12.91
C HIS A 23 8.88 16.52 12.25
N GLY A 24 8.51 16.50 10.95
CA GLY A 24 8.52 15.29 10.15
C GLY A 24 9.87 14.59 10.04
N ALA A 25 10.99 15.35 10.04
CA ALA A 25 12.33 14.78 9.92
C ALA A 25 12.84 14.18 11.24
N TRP A 26 12.70 14.90 12.36
CA TRP A 26 13.30 14.48 13.62
C TRP A 26 12.37 13.72 14.55
N MET A 27 11.04 13.91 14.44
CA MET A 27 10.00 13.17 15.20
C MET A 27 9.23 12.14 14.36
N GLY A 28 9.44 12.08 13.05
CA GLY A 28 8.84 11.08 12.18
C GLY A 28 7.36 11.31 11.86
N THR A 29 6.85 12.54 12.03
CA THR A 29 5.44 12.89 11.75
C THR A 29 5.24 13.11 10.26
N ILE A 30 5.28 12.00 9.51
CA ILE A 30 5.10 11.95 8.06
C ILE A 30 4.06 10.90 7.71
N VAL A 31 3.11 11.26 6.87
CA VAL A 31 2.17 10.33 6.25
C VAL A 31 2.28 10.40 4.74
N PHE A 32 1.91 9.31 4.07
CA PHE A 32 1.82 9.29 2.62
C PHE A 32 0.75 8.30 2.15
N ASP A 33 0.34 8.43 0.93
CA ASP A 33 -0.43 7.40 0.26
C ASP A 33 0.24 7.04 -1.07
N GLY A 34 -0.28 6.04 -1.74
CA GLY A 34 0.21 5.64 -3.04
C GLY A 34 -0.92 5.13 -3.91
N ALA A 35 -1.11 5.76 -5.05
CA ALA A 35 -1.96 5.30 -6.14
C ALA A 35 -1.12 4.98 -7.38
N ARG A 36 -1.75 4.42 -8.40
CA ARG A 36 -1.12 4.12 -9.69
C ARG A 36 -1.92 4.73 -10.82
N ALA A 37 -1.21 5.23 -11.84
CA ALA A 37 -1.74 5.35 -13.18
C ALA A 37 -1.02 4.33 -14.08
N PHE A 38 -1.73 3.64 -14.93
CA PHE A 38 -1.18 2.69 -15.91
C PHE A 38 -2.22 2.43 -16.99
N GLU A 39 -1.76 2.23 -18.21
CA GLU A 39 -2.65 1.92 -19.35
C GLU A 39 -3.80 2.95 -19.50
N GLY A 40 -3.56 4.21 -19.11
CA GLY A 40 -4.54 5.30 -19.19
C GLY A 40 -5.59 5.35 -18.08
N VAL A 41 -5.50 4.47 -17.05
CA VAL A 41 -6.46 4.41 -15.94
C VAL A 41 -5.81 4.73 -14.58
N THR A 42 -6.61 5.19 -13.62
CA THR A 42 -6.18 5.52 -12.24
C THR A 42 -7.11 4.86 -11.22
N PRO A 43 -7.09 3.52 -11.08
CA PRO A 43 -8.07 2.80 -10.28
C PRO A 43 -8.01 3.19 -8.80
N ASP A 44 -9.19 3.44 -8.20
CA ASP A 44 -9.38 3.79 -6.79
C ASP A 44 -8.61 5.07 -6.33
N LEU A 45 -8.27 6.00 -7.23
CA LEU A 45 -7.54 7.22 -6.91
C LEU A 45 -8.26 8.04 -5.83
N ASP A 46 -9.58 8.18 -5.93
CA ASP A 46 -10.44 8.85 -4.96
C ASP A 46 -10.30 8.27 -3.55
N ARG A 47 -10.26 6.94 -3.44
CA ARG A 47 -10.10 6.24 -2.16
C ARG A 47 -8.71 6.42 -1.57
N HIS A 48 -7.68 6.47 -2.40
CA HIS A 48 -6.31 6.76 -1.99
C HIS A 48 -6.18 8.20 -1.47
N CYS A 49 -6.77 9.18 -2.16
CA CYS A 49 -6.81 10.57 -1.73
C CYS A 49 -7.59 10.74 -0.41
N ALA A 50 -8.75 10.09 -0.28
CA ALA A 50 -9.52 10.11 0.96
C ALA A 50 -8.77 9.46 2.13
N ARG A 51 -8.00 8.38 1.91
CA ARG A 51 -7.17 7.78 2.95
C ARG A 51 -5.99 8.67 3.34
N MET A 52 -5.41 9.38 2.39
CA MET A 52 -4.36 10.38 2.67
C MET A 52 -4.85 11.41 3.68
N VAL A 53 -6.03 12.00 3.47
CA VAL A 53 -6.62 12.99 4.39
C VAL A 53 -6.79 12.39 5.79
N ARG A 54 -7.42 11.21 5.89
CA ARG A 54 -7.58 10.54 7.19
C ARG A 54 -6.26 10.21 7.87
N SER A 55 -5.22 9.85 7.12
CA SER A 55 -3.89 9.57 7.70
C SER A 55 -3.23 10.83 8.25
N VAL A 56 -3.44 12.00 7.62
CA VAL A 56 -2.96 13.29 8.12
C VAL A 56 -3.63 13.60 9.46
N GLU A 57 -4.95 13.47 9.51
CA GLU A 57 -5.75 13.73 10.72
C GLU A 57 -5.40 12.78 11.87
N ALA A 58 -5.19 11.49 11.58
CA ALA A 58 -4.81 10.48 12.57
C ALA A 58 -3.45 10.73 13.23
N LEU A 59 -2.55 11.49 12.59
CA LEU A 59 -1.29 11.94 13.19
C LEU A 59 -1.38 13.35 13.82
N GLY A 60 -2.60 13.89 14.01
CA GLY A 60 -2.79 15.20 14.64
C GLY A 60 -2.41 16.38 13.73
N MET A 61 -2.30 16.17 12.44
CA MET A 61 -2.04 17.21 11.44
C MET A 61 -3.34 17.66 10.76
N ARG A 62 -3.28 18.75 10.00
CA ARG A 62 -4.41 19.24 9.18
C ARG A 62 -4.06 19.15 7.70
N CYS A 63 -4.83 18.36 6.93
CA CYS A 63 -4.60 18.30 5.49
C CYS A 63 -4.96 19.63 4.81
N PRO A 64 -4.04 20.24 4.03
CA PRO A 64 -4.32 21.52 3.38
C PRO A 64 -5.26 21.40 2.18
N TYR A 65 -5.61 20.18 1.76
CA TYR A 65 -6.48 19.91 0.61
C TYR A 65 -7.56 18.89 0.97
N ALA A 66 -8.77 19.12 0.47
CA ALA A 66 -9.83 18.11 0.52
C ALA A 66 -9.52 16.93 -0.42
N ALA A 67 -10.13 15.77 -0.16
CA ALA A 67 -9.86 14.56 -0.95
C ALA A 67 -10.14 14.74 -2.45
N GLY A 68 -11.20 15.49 -2.81
CA GLY A 68 -11.52 15.79 -4.21
C GLY A 68 -10.46 16.66 -4.88
N GLU A 69 -9.94 17.68 -4.18
CA GLU A 69 -8.85 18.51 -4.69
C GLU A 69 -7.58 17.72 -4.92
N LEU A 70 -7.28 16.73 -4.05
CA LEU A 70 -6.15 15.82 -4.24
C LEU A 70 -6.32 14.94 -5.48
N VAL A 71 -7.53 14.53 -5.81
CA VAL A 71 -7.83 13.78 -7.04
C VAL A 71 -7.53 14.64 -8.26
N GLU A 72 -8.03 15.89 -8.31
CA GLU A 72 -7.79 16.80 -9.44
C GLU A 72 -6.30 17.10 -9.62
N LEU A 73 -5.59 17.38 -8.53
CA LEU A 73 -4.15 17.60 -8.56
C LEU A 73 -3.40 16.34 -9.08
N ALA A 74 -3.80 15.15 -8.63
CA ALA A 74 -3.18 13.91 -9.09
C ALA A 74 -3.39 13.69 -10.58
N LEU A 75 -4.61 13.93 -11.08
CA LEU A 75 -4.92 13.83 -12.52
C LEU A 75 -4.17 14.90 -13.34
N GLU A 76 -4.03 16.11 -12.82
CA GLU A 76 -3.18 17.15 -13.44
C GLU A 76 -1.72 16.68 -13.56
N GLY A 77 -1.18 16.08 -12.48
CA GLY A 77 0.16 15.52 -12.47
C GLY A 77 0.34 14.38 -13.48
N VAL A 78 -0.65 13.48 -13.58
CA VAL A 78 -0.65 12.37 -14.55
C VAL A 78 -0.64 12.88 -15.99
N ARG A 79 -1.39 13.93 -16.32
CA ARG A 79 -1.44 14.54 -17.67
C ARG A 79 -0.09 15.12 -18.15
N ARG A 80 0.92 15.23 -17.27
CA ARG A 80 2.28 15.67 -17.63
C ARG A 80 3.13 14.57 -18.22
N PHE A 81 2.64 13.34 -18.23
CA PHE A 81 3.32 12.15 -18.75
C PHE A 81 2.60 11.59 -19.98
N PRO A 82 3.32 10.87 -20.86
CA PRO A 82 2.70 10.05 -21.89
C PRO A 82 1.69 9.06 -21.29
N LYS A 83 0.57 8.82 -21.97
CA LYS A 83 -0.52 7.95 -21.49
C LYS A 83 -0.10 6.49 -21.28
N GLU A 84 0.91 6.03 -22.01
CA GLU A 84 1.47 4.69 -21.92
C GLU A 84 2.34 4.47 -20.67
N ASN A 85 2.78 5.54 -20.00
CA ASN A 85 3.63 5.41 -18.84
C ASN A 85 2.85 4.84 -17.65
N ALA A 86 3.48 3.90 -16.94
CA ALA A 86 2.99 3.48 -15.64
C ALA A 86 3.61 4.38 -14.56
N LEU A 87 2.73 5.03 -13.77
CA LEU A 87 3.12 6.07 -12.83
C LEU A 87 2.81 5.66 -11.39
N TYR A 88 3.65 6.10 -10.46
CA TYR A 88 3.37 6.10 -9.04
C TYR A 88 2.95 7.51 -8.60
N ILE A 89 1.75 7.62 -8.04
CA ILE A 89 1.16 8.86 -7.54
C ILE A 89 1.28 8.82 -6.02
N ARG A 90 2.07 9.73 -5.43
CA ARG A 90 2.38 9.73 -4.00
C ARG A 90 2.12 11.09 -3.38
N PRO A 91 0.92 11.34 -2.83
CA PRO A 91 0.72 12.44 -1.88
C PRO A 91 1.46 12.11 -0.57
N MET A 92 2.10 13.12 0.01
CA MET A 92 2.81 13.05 1.28
C MET A 92 2.58 14.36 2.05
N ALA A 93 2.42 14.25 3.36
CA ALA A 93 2.34 15.40 4.26
C ALA A 93 3.20 15.17 5.50
N TRP A 94 3.71 16.25 6.05
CA TRP A 94 4.47 16.26 7.30
C TRP A 94 4.17 17.54 8.08
N SER A 95 4.38 17.49 9.41
CA SER A 95 4.39 18.71 10.21
C SER A 95 5.75 19.39 10.08
N GLU A 96 5.75 20.70 9.90
CA GLU A 96 6.99 21.49 9.87
C GLU A 96 7.44 21.84 11.29
N ASP A 97 6.51 22.15 12.19
CA ASP A 97 6.81 22.58 13.55
C ASP A 97 6.05 21.73 14.60
N GLY A 98 6.42 21.92 15.86
CA GLY A 98 5.91 21.21 17.02
C GLY A 98 7.03 20.79 17.95
N PHE A 99 6.70 20.23 19.13
CA PHE A 99 7.68 19.68 20.05
C PHE A 99 7.50 18.16 20.18
N MET A 100 6.70 17.65 21.14
CA MET A 100 6.36 16.21 21.21
C MET A 100 5.17 15.89 20.32
N ALA A 101 4.26 16.81 20.16
CA ALA A 101 3.13 16.71 19.22
C ALA A 101 3.34 17.67 18.04
N PRO A 102 2.86 17.30 16.85
CA PRO A 102 2.91 18.19 15.69
C PRO A 102 2.03 19.43 15.90
N ASP A 103 2.43 20.56 15.32
CA ASP A 103 1.55 21.71 15.17
C ASP A 103 0.71 21.51 13.87
N PRO A 104 -0.61 21.33 13.99
CA PRO A 104 -1.47 21.06 12.82
C PRO A 104 -1.50 22.19 11.79
N ASP A 105 -1.25 23.43 12.22
CA ASP A 105 -1.28 24.62 11.36
C ASP A 105 -0.01 24.77 10.50
N THR A 106 1.02 23.99 10.79
CA THR A 106 2.29 23.99 10.06
C THR A 106 2.41 22.80 9.08
N THR A 107 1.32 22.09 8.82
CA THR A 107 1.32 20.94 7.92
C THR A 107 1.75 21.33 6.51
N GLN A 108 2.80 20.70 6.02
CA GLN A 108 3.31 20.81 4.65
C GLN A 108 2.81 19.64 3.81
N PHE A 109 2.72 19.87 2.50
CA PHE A 109 2.22 18.88 1.56
C PHE A 109 3.03 18.86 0.26
N VAL A 110 3.22 17.68 -0.28
CA VAL A 110 3.74 17.44 -1.63
C VAL A 110 2.94 16.33 -2.32
N LEU A 111 2.64 16.51 -3.58
CA LEU A 111 2.15 15.43 -4.44
C LEU A 111 3.22 15.11 -5.49
N SER A 112 3.75 13.89 -5.43
CA SER A 112 4.74 13.41 -6.38
C SER A 112 4.08 12.48 -7.39
N VAL A 113 4.35 12.70 -8.69
CA VAL A 113 4.02 11.77 -9.77
C VAL A 113 5.31 11.38 -10.45
N VAL A 114 5.62 10.10 -10.44
CA VAL A 114 6.91 9.59 -10.94
C VAL A 114 6.71 8.39 -11.85
N ASP A 115 7.56 8.29 -12.88
CA ASP A 115 7.60 7.13 -13.75
C ASP A 115 8.03 5.90 -12.94
N SER A 116 7.20 4.87 -12.95
CA SER A 116 7.41 3.68 -12.15
C SER A 116 6.69 2.49 -12.79
N PRO A 117 7.38 1.71 -13.61
CA PRO A 117 6.80 0.53 -14.24
C PRO A 117 6.18 -0.44 -13.24
N LEU A 118 5.06 -1.07 -13.62
CA LEU A 118 4.50 -2.14 -12.82
C LEU A 118 5.44 -3.35 -12.83
N PRO A 119 5.61 -4.05 -11.70
CA PRO A 119 6.39 -5.27 -11.68
C PRO A 119 5.74 -6.35 -12.55
N LYS A 120 6.57 -7.17 -13.18
CA LYS A 120 6.08 -8.34 -13.90
C LYS A 120 5.40 -9.31 -12.92
N PRO A 121 4.32 -9.99 -13.33
CA PRO A 121 3.58 -10.90 -12.45
C PRO A 121 4.27 -12.28 -12.30
N ASN A 122 5.59 -12.30 -12.26
CA ASN A 122 6.38 -13.53 -12.12
C ASN A 122 6.35 -14.11 -10.69
N GLY A 123 5.80 -13.33 -9.75
CA GLY A 123 5.74 -13.73 -8.36
C GLY A 123 6.96 -13.37 -7.53
N PHE A 124 6.89 -13.74 -6.26
CA PHE A 124 7.95 -13.49 -5.27
C PHE A 124 7.99 -14.61 -4.24
N SER A 125 9.12 -14.72 -3.55
CA SER A 125 9.31 -15.63 -2.42
C SER A 125 9.14 -14.90 -1.09
N ALA A 126 8.63 -15.61 -0.05
CA ALA A 126 8.50 -15.04 1.29
C ALA A 126 8.84 -16.06 2.38
N CYS A 127 9.31 -15.57 3.53
CA CYS A 127 9.53 -16.33 4.74
C CYS A 127 8.82 -15.68 5.93
N LEU A 128 8.71 -16.39 7.04
CA LEU A 128 8.22 -15.83 8.29
C LEU A 128 9.26 -14.85 8.87
N SER A 129 8.82 -13.65 9.20
CA SER A 129 9.65 -12.67 9.90
C SER A 129 9.67 -12.92 11.40
N SER A 130 10.80 -12.63 12.03
CA SER A 130 10.90 -12.51 13.49
C SER A 130 10.28 -11.20 14.03
N PHE A 131 10.08 -10.20 13.15
CA PHE A 131 9.47 -8.92 13.48
C PHE A 131 7.96 -8.98 13.30
N ARG A 132 7.21 -8.33 14.20
CA ARG A 132 5.75 -8.29 14.19
C ARG A 132 5.22 -6.92 13.85
N ARG A 133 3.98 -6.84 13.38
CA ARG A 133 3.25 -5.57 13.28
C ARG A 133 2.98 -5.02 14.67
N PRO A 134 3.01 -3.69 14.88
CA PRO A 134 2.61 -3.10 16.16
C PRO A 134 1.10 -3.19 16.37
N GLY A 135 0.66 -3.18 17.62
CA GLY A 135 -0.73 -2.96 17.98
C GLY A 135 -1.09 -1.47 17.97
N PRO A 136 -2.40 -1.13 17.92
CA PRO A 136 -2.86 0.26 17.90
C PRO A 136 -2.50 1.04 19.16
N GLU A 137 -2.26 0.35 20.30
CA GLU A 137 -1.81 0.94 21.56
C GLU A 137 -0.31 1.30 21.56
N VAL A 138 0.43 0.88 20.53
CA VAL A 138 1.89 1.10 20.40
C VAL A 138 2.20 2.11 19.30
N ALA A 139 1.37 2.16 18.25
CA ALA A 139 1.61 2.99 17.09
C ALA A 139 0.31 3.36 16.37
N PRO A 140 0.24 4.49 15.64
CA PRO A 140 -0.95 4.96 14.92
C PRO A 140 -1.20 4.11 13.66
N THR A 141 -1.61 2.86 13.84
CA THR A 141 -1.74 1.85 12.79
C THR A 141 -2.88 2.10 11.81
N GLU A 142 -3.83 2.97 12.15
CA GLU A 142 -4.88 3.45 11.26
C GLU A 142 -4.37 4.40 10.18
N ALA A 143 -3.23 5.07 10.44
CA ALA A 143 -2.58 5.96 9.48
C ALA A 143 -1.58 5.23 8.58
N LYS A 144 -1.48 5.66 7.33
CA LYS A 144 -0.38 5.26 6.46
C LYS A 144 0.86 6.13 6.77
N ALA A 145 1.39 5.95 7.98
CA ALA A 145 2.51 6.73 8.51
C ALA A 145 3.86 6.14 8.10
N ALA A 146 4.83 7.02 7.80
CA ALA A 146 6.17 6.63 7.38
C ALA A 146 6.93 5.87 8.48
N CYS A 147 6.68 6.17 9.75
CA CYS A 147 7.33 5.52 10.90
C CYS A 147 7.10 3.99 10.95
N HIS A 148 6.00 3.48 10.40
CA HIS A 148 5.74 2.03 10.33
C HIS A 148 6.66 1.29 9.35
N TYR A 149 7.17 2.00 8.34
CA TYR A 149 8.00 1.40 7.29
C TYR A 149 9.42 1.06 7.76
N THR A 150 9.88 1.64 8.85
CA THR A 150 11.14 1.22 9.48
C THR A 150 11.06 -0.23 9.95
N ASN A 151 9.93 -0.64 10.53
CA ASN A 151 9.71 -2.01 10.98
C ASN A 151 9.48 -2.98 9.79
N SER A 152 8.71 -2.55 8.76
CA SER A 152 8.58 -3.31 7.51
C SER A 152 9.93 -3.52 6.83
N GLY A 153 10.78 -2.49 6.79
CA GLY A 153 12.13 -2.57 6.23
C GLY A 153 13.05 -3.51 7.01
N ARG A 154 12.87 -3.65 8.34
CA ARG A 154 13.58 -4.67 9.14
C ARG A 154 13.19 -6.08 8.71
N ALA A 155 11.89 -6.34 8.56
CA ALA A 155 11.37 -7.63 8.11
C ALA A 155 11.83 -7.98 6.69
N GLU A 156 11.80 -7.01 5.78
CA GLU A 156 12.28 -7.20 4.40
C GLU A 156 13.79 -7.47 4.35
N ARG A 157 14.59 -6.75 5.13
CA ARG A 157 16.04 -6.99 5.22
C ARG A 157 16.36 -8.36 5.80
N GLU A 158 15.61 -8.82 6.82
CA GLU A 158 15.72 -10.17 7.37
C GLU A 158 15.42 -11.21 6.29
N ALA A 159 14.32 -11.05 5.54
CA ALA A 159 13.94 -11.93 4.45
C ALA A 159 15.04 -12.01 3.36
N LYS A 160 15.54 -10.86 2.92
CA LYS A 160 16.64 -10.80 1.95
C LYS A 160 17.90 -11.49 2.43
N GLY A 161 18.24 -11.34 3.71
CA GLY A 161 19.37 -12.05 4.33
C GLY A 161 19.19 -13.59 4.35
N LYS A 162 17.96 -14.08 4.31
CA LYS A 162 17.59 -15.50 4.21
C LYS A 162 17.38 -15.99 2.76
N GLY A 163 17.54 -15.11 1.74
CA GLY A 163 17.35 -15.46 0.33
C GLY A 163 15.87 -15.44 -0.12
N PHE A 164 15.05 -14.58 0.47
CA PHE A 164 13.65 -14.34 0.10
C PHE A 164 13.42 -12.89 -0.30
N ASP A 165 12.39 -12.66 -1.12
CA ASP A 165 12.05 -11.33 -1.62
C ASP A 165 11.25 -10.50 -0.62
N ASN A 166 10.42 -11.16 0.22
CA ASN A 166 9.50 -10.51 1.16
C ASN A 166 9.34 -11.35 2.44
N ALA A 167 8.64 -10.81 3.41
CA ALA A 167 8.37 -11.48 4.69
C ALA A 167 6.86 -11.51 5.00
N VAL A 168 6.39 -12.61 5.60
CA VAL A 168 5.11 -12.67 6.28
C VAL A 168 5.30 -12.13 7.69
N MET A 169 4.52 -11.14 8.07
CA MET A 169 4.55 -10.55 9.41
C MET A 169 3.33 -10.98 10.22
N LEU A 170 3.56 -11.29 11.48
CA LEU A 170 2.51 -11.61 12.44
C LEU A 170 2.05 -10.34 13.19
N ASP A 171 0.86 -10.39 13.73
CA ASP A 171 0.36 -9.45 14.72
C ASP A 171 1.01 -9.69 16.12
N PRO A 172 0.76 -8.85 17.13
CA PRO A 172 1.36 -9.01 18.45
C PRO A 172 1.07 -10.35 19.13
N ILE A 173 -0.07 -10.99 18.84
CA ILE A 173 -0.50 -12.24 19.46
C ILE A 173 -0.19 -13.49 18.62
N GLY A 174 0.44 -13.33 17.45
CA GLY A 174 0.97 -14.44 16.64
C GLY A 174 0.13 -14.88 15.45
N ASN A 175 -0.94 -14.17 15.11
CA ASN A 175 -1.68 -14.41 13.87
C ASN A 175 -1.00 -13.72 12.69
N VAL A 176 -1.21 -14.24 11.49
CA VAL A 176 -0.73 -13.58 10.26
C VAL A 176 -1.48 -12.24 10.09
N ALA A 177 -0.71 -11.17 9.94
CA ALA A 177 -1.22 -9.85 9.63
C ALA A 177 -1.20 -9.57 8.12
N GLU A 178 -0.02 -9.53 7.54
CA GLU A 178 0.18 -9.24 6.12
C GLU A 178 1.62 -9.58 5.70
N PHE A 179 1.99 -9.36 4.44
CA PHE A 179 3.40 -9.26 4.05
C PHE A 179 4.01 -7.93 4.55
N ALA A 180 5.31 -7.82 4.57
CA ALA A 180 5.99 -6.59 4.99
C ALA A 180 5.54 -5.33 4.21
N THR A 181 5.13 -5.50 2.95
CA THR A 181 4.81 -4.40 2.03
C THR A 181 3.43 -4.49 1.34
N ALA A 182 2.64 -5.53 1.64
CA ALA A 182 1.36 -5.79 0.96
C ALA A 182 0.44 -6.66 1.81
N ASN A 183 -0.88 -6.60 1.58
CA ASN A 183 -1.81 -7.53 2.24
C ASN A 183 -1.68 -8.95 1.66
N LEU A 184 -2.06 -9.95 2.46
CA LEU A 184 -1.94 -11.36 2.15
C LEU A 184 -3.31 -11.99 1.90
N PHE A 185 -3.37 -12.81 0.86
CA PHE A 185 -4.46 -13.73 0.55
C PHE A 185 -3.91 -15.14 0.41
N LEU A 186 -4.74 -16.10 0.73
CA LEU A 186 -4.49 -17.50 0.45
C LEU A 186 -5.77 -18.18 -0.05
N ALA A 187 -5.62 -19.22 -0.86
CA ALA A 187 -6.72 -20.08 -1.26
C ALA A 187 -6.44 -21.50 -0.82
N LYS A 188 -7.47 -22.20 -0.33
CA LYS A 188 -7.46 -23.61 0.03
C LYS A 188 -8.75 -24.26 -0.42
N ASP A 189 -8.64 -25.33 -1.18
CA ASP A 189 -9.81 -26.06 -1.74
C ASP A 189 -10.81 -25.13 -2.47
N GLY A 190 -10.32 -24.12 -3.17
CA GLY A 190 -11.11 -23.12 -3.90
C GLY A 190 -11.70 -21.98 -3.04
N VAL A 191 -11.61 -22.07 -1.72
CA VAL A 191 -12.07 -21.03 -0.78
C VAL A 191 -10.95 -20.03 -0.51
N VAL A 192 -11.27 -18.75 -0.58
CA VAL A 192 -10.31 -17.65 -0.39
C VAL A 192 -10.32 -17.16 1.04
N HIS A 193 -9.16 -16.97 1.63
CA HIS A 193 -9.02 -16.42 2.97
C HIS A 193 -8.04 -15.24 2.96
N THR A 194 -8.30 -14.27 3.83
CA THR A 194 -7.39 -13.15 4.09
C THR A 194 -7.50 -12.76 5.56
N PRO A 195 -6.42 -12.31 6.21
CA PRO A 195 -6.48 -11.84 7.58
C PRO A 195 -7.57 -10.78 7.76
N VAL A 196 -8.42 -10.95 8.78
CA VAL A 196 -9.42 -9.94 9.16
C VAL A 196 -8.69 -8.72 9.73
N PRO A 197 -9.06 -7.48 9.33
CA PRO A 197 -8.47 -6.28 9.91
C PRO A 197 -8.69 -6.23 11.43
N ASN A 198 -7.61 -6.13 12.17
CA ASN A 198 -7.58 -6.09 13.63
C ASN A 198 -6.78 -4.88 14.15
N ASN A 199 -6.67 -3.86 13.33
CA ASN A 199 -5.93 -2.62 13.59
C ASN A 199 -4.41 -2.80 13.77
N THR A 200 -3.81 -3.92 13.35
CA THR A 200 -2.35 -4.09 13.34
C THR A 200 -1.73 -3.85 11.97
N PHE A 201 -2.57 -3.76 10.93
CA PHE A 201 -2.17 -3.51 9.55
C PHE A 201 -3.23 -2.71 8.80
N LEU A 202 -2.84 -2.13 7.68
CA LEU A 202 -3.76 -1.35 6.85
C LEU A 202 -4.75 -2.27 6.12
N ASN A 203 -6.06 -1.97 6.25
CA ASN A 203 -7.07 -2.56 5.39
C ASN A 203 -6.91 -1.97 3.97
N GLY A 204 -6.07 -2.59 3.16
CA GLY A 204 -5.61 -2.07 1.87
C GLY A 204 -6.75 -1.81 0.88
N ILE A 205 -6.66 -0.72 0.11
CA ILE A 205 -7.67 -0.36 -0.89
C ILE A 205 -7.76 -1.44 -1.97
N THR A 206 -6.61 -1.91 -2.47
CA THR A 206 -6.56 -3.04 -3.42
C THR A 206 -7.12 -4.32 -2.79
N ARG A 207 -6.82 -4.60 -1.50
CA ARG A 207 -7.39 -5.73 -0.77
C ARG A 207 -8.93 -5.71 -0.78
N GLN A 208 -9.51 -4.58 -0.36
CA GLN A 208 -10.97 -4.41 -0.31
C GLN A 208 -11.60 -4.57 -1.70
N ARG A 209 -10.93 -4.05 -2.74
CA ARG A 209 -11.39 -4.19 -4.13
C ARG A 209 -11.39 -5.64 -4.56
N VAL A 210 -10.32 -6.37 -4.33
CA VAL A 210 -10.18 -7.79 -4.70
C VAL A 210 -11.21 -8.66 -3.99
N ILE A 211 -11.46 -8.43 -2.68
CA ILE A 211 -12.54 -9.12 -1.94
C ILE A 211 -13.89 -8.92 -2.62
N LYS A 212 -14.23 -7.66 -2.94
CA LYS A 212 -15.50 -7.32 -3.60
C LYS A 212 -15.63 -7.98 -4.97
N LEU A 213 -14.57 -7.97 -5.76
CA LEU A 213 -14.54 -8.54 -7.10
C LEU A 213 -14.67 -10.07 -7.08
N LEU A 214 -13.92 -10.75 -6.21
CA LEU A 214 -13.98 -12.21 -6.07
C LEU A 214 -15.37 -12.66 -5.59
N ARG A 215 -15.93 -12.00 -4.57
CA ARG A 215 -17.32 -12.27 -4.12
C ARG A 215 -18.34 -12.05 -5.23
N GLY A 216 -18.19 -10.98 -6.01
CA GLY A 216 -19.05 -10.70 -7.17
C GLY A 216 -18.95 -11.74 -8.28
N ALA A 217 -17.82 -12.42 -8.39
CA ALA A 217 -17.59 -13.53 -9.33
C ALA A 217 -17.97 -14.92 -8.75
N GLY A 218 -18.62 -14.97 -7.58
CA GLY A 218 -19.11 -16.19 -6.94
C GLY A 218 -18.08 -16.96 -6.10
N TYR A 219 -16.91 -16.39 -5.84
CA TYR A 219 -15.96 -17.02 -4.93
C TYR A 219 -16.38 -16.82 -3.47
N GLU A 220 -16.22 -17.88 -2.67
CA GLU A 220 -16.34 -17.80 -1.23
C GLU A 220 -15.06 -17.12 -0.66
N VAL A 221 -15.24 -15.96 0.03
CA VAL A 221 -14.13 -15.16 0.58
C VAL A 221 -14.36 -14.88 2.05
N HIS A 222 -13.46 -15.41 2.89
CA HIS A 222 -13.48 -15.25 4.35
C HIS A 222 -12.39 -14.27 4.81
N GLU A 223 -12.83 -13.22 5.49
CA GLU A 223 -11.97 -12.38 6.32
C GLU A 223 -11.95 -13.01 7.73
N ARG A 224 -10.86 -13.67 8.10
CA ARG A 224 -10.73 -14.43 9.36
C ARG A 224 -9.36 -14.31 9.97
N THR A 225 -9.20 -14.78 11.19
CA THR A 225 -7.90 -15.04 11.78
C THR A 225 -7.18 -16.11 10.95
N VAL A 226 -5.93 -15.83 10.55
CA VAL A 226 -5.08 -16.71 9.75
C VAL A 226 -3.84 -17.04 10.57
N SER A 227 -3.52 -18.30 10.72
CA SER A 227 -2.26 -18.78 11.28
C SER A 227 -1.18 -18.91 10.20
N PHE A 228 0.09 -18.91 10.59
CA PHE A 228 1.15 -19.19 9.61
C PHE A 228 1.09 -20.61 9.05
N ARG A 229 0.52 -21.54 9.81
CA ARG A 229 0.24 -22.90 9.34
C ARG A 229 -0.77 -22.90 8.19
N ASP A 230 -1.84 -22.07 8.25
CA ASP A 230 -2.77 -21.93 7.11
C ASP A 230 -2.04 -21.49 5.84
N VAL A 231 -1.07 -20.57 5.95
CA VAL A 231 -0.25 -20.12 4.81
C VAL A 231 0.62 -21.23 4.26
N LEU A 232 1.21 -22.06 5.13
CA LEU A 232 2.03 -23.22 4.70
C LEU A 232 1.21 -24.32 4.04
N GLU A 233 -0.06 -24.48 4.43
CA GLU A 233 -0.95 -25.54 3.92
C GLU A 233 -1.84 -25.06 2.75
N ALA A 234 -1.80 -23.76 2.40
CA ALA A 234 -2.60 -23.19 1.31
C ALA A 234 -2.20 -23.75 -0.06
N ASP A 235 -3.16 -23.85 -0.98
CA ASP A 235 -2.89 -24.24 -2.36
C ASP A 235 -2.27 -23.10 -3.16
N GLU A 236 -2.75 -21.86 -2.88
CA GLU A 236 -2.24 -20.61 -3.47
C GLU A 236 -2.01 -19.57 -2.38
N VAL A 237 -0.99 -18.74 -2.55
CA VAL A 237 -0.78 -17.52 -1.76
C VAL A 237 -0.48 -16.38 -2.71
N PHE A 238 -1.09 -15.22 -2.49
CA PHE A 238 -0.84 -14.03 -3.29
C PHE A 238 -0.97 -12.75 -2.46
N SER A 239 -0.39 -11.69 -2.96
CA SER A 239 -0.44 -10.38 -2.33
C SER A 239 -1.39 -9.43 -3.06
N THR A 240 -1.92 -8.47 -2.29
CA THR A 240 -2.59 -7.31 -2.86
C THR A 240 -2.00 -6.02 -2.30
N GLY A 241 -1.70 -5.07 -3.18
CA GLY A 241 -1.12 -3.80 -2.77
C GLY A 241 -0.91 -2.85 -3.94
N ASN A 242 -0.63 -1.60 -3.64
CA ASN A 242 -0.52 -0.59 -4.70
C ASN A 242 0.63 -0.87 -5.68
N TYR A 243 1.75 -1.44 -5.21
CA TYR A 243 2.95 -1.60 -6.02
C TYR A 243 2.72 -2.48 -7.27
N GLY A 244 2.20 -3.70 -7.09
CA GLY A 244 1.96 -4.65 -8.19
C GLY A 244 0.50 -5.06 -8.35
N LYS A 245 -0.40 -4.43 -7.62
CA LYS A 245 -1.83 -4.72 -7.53
C LYS A 245 -2.08 -6.13 -6.99
N VAL A 246 -2.02 -7.15 -7.82
CA VAL A 246 -2.19 -8.55 -7.44
C VAL A 246 -0.97 -9.33 -7.95
N LEU A 247 -0.18 -9.90 -7.04
CA LEU A 247 1.02 -10.66 -7.38
C LEU A 247 1.02 -12.03 -6.69
N PRO A 248 1.42 -13.12 -7.39
CA PRO A 248 1.46 -14.43 -6.79
C PRO A 248 2.68 -14.59 -5.89
N THR A 249 2.58 -15.44 -4.88
CA THR A 249 3.74 -15.92 -4.13
C THR A 249 4.14 -17.28 -4.70
N THR A 250 5.42 -17.42 -5.06
CA THR A 250 5.95 -18.64 -5.71
C THR A 250 6.74 -19.53 -4.78
N ARG A 251 7.10 -19.03 -3.59
CA ARG A 251 7.75 -19.81 -2.53
C ARG A 251 7.42 -19.25 -1.16
N ILE A 252 6.99 -20.11 -0.23
CA ILE A 252 6.86 -19.79 1.20
C ILE A 252 7.76 -20.78 1.97
N GLU A 253 8.74 -20.24 2.69
CA GLU A 253 9.79 -21.03 3.33
C GLU A 253 10.43 -22.01 2.32
N GLN A 254 10.40 -23.30 2.59
CA GLN A 254 10.92 -24.33 1.70
C GLN A 254 9.89 -24.84 0.68
N ARG A 255 8.63 -24.36 0.75
CA ARG A 255 7.56 -24.83 -0.11
C ARG A 255 7.46 -23.98 -1.37
N HIS A 256 7.61 -24.62 -2.53
CA HIS A 256 7.36 -24.00 -3.83
C HIS A 256 5.87 -24.04 -4.16
N LEU A 257 5.34 -22.93 -4.68
CA LEU A 257 3.98 -22.76 -5.13
C LEU A 257 3.97 -22.43 -6.61
N GLN A 258 2.92 -22.83 -7.30
CA GLN A 258 2.64 -22.35 -8.65
C GLN A 258 1.54 -21.30 -8.59
N PRO A 259 1.60 -20.25 -9.43
CA PRO A 259 0.46 -19.33 -9.57
C PRO A 259 -0.81 -20.13 -9.94
N GLY A 260 -1.83 -20.04 -9.09
CA GLY A 260 -3.04 -20.85 -9.26
C GLY A 260 -4.21 -20.08 -9.88
N PRO A 261 -5.35 -20.76 -10.11
CA PRO A 261 -6.51 -20.20 -10.78
C PRO A 261 -7.20 -19.07 -9.99
N VAL A 262 -7.18 -19.11 -8.65
CA VAL A 262 -7.78 -18.06 -7.82
C VAL A 262 -6.99 -16.75 -7.95
N TYR A 263 -5.66 -16.84 -7.84
CA TYR A 263 -4.78 -15.69 -8.10
C TYR A 263 -5.00 -15.12 -9.50
N ALA A 264 -5.00 -16.00 -10.53
CA ALA A 264 -5.17 -15.58 -11.93
C ALA A 264 -6.50 -14.83 -12.11
N LYS A 265 -7.60 -15.36 -11.53
CA LYS A 265 -8.91 -14.72 -11.58
C LYS A 265 -8.98 -13.42 -10.80
N ALA A 266 -8.38 -13.36 -9.63
CA ALA A 266 -8.30 -12.12 -8.85
C ALA A 266 -7.59 -10.99 -9.62
N ARG A 267 -6.50 -11.35 -10.32
CA ARG A 267 -5.76 -10.40 -11.16
C ARG A 267 -6.56 -9.97 -12.39
N GLU A 268 -7.17 -10.90 -13.11
CA GLU A 268 -8.03 -10.64 -14.26
C GLU A 268 -9.15 -9.66 -13.89
N LEU A 269 -9.93 -9.99 -12.86
CA LEU A 269 -11.04 -9.15 -12.37
C LEU A 269 -10.57 -7.75 -11.94
N TYR A 270 -9.37 -7.65 -11.34
CA TYR A 270 -8.83 -6.34 -10.97
C TYR A 270 -8.50 -5.50 -12.22
N TRP A 271 -7.94 -6.09 -13.27
CA TRP A 271 -7.64 -5.38 -14.53
C TRP A 271 -8.92 -4.98 -15.27
N GLU A 272 -9.91 -5.88 -15.36
CA GLU A 272 -11.23 -5.54 -15.89
C GLU A 272 -11.86 -4.36 -15.14
N PHE A 273 -11.84 -4.40 -13.81
CA PHE A 273 -12.32 -3.30 -12.98
C PHE A 273 -11.53 -2.01 -13.26
N ALA A 274 -10.21 -2.06 -13.32
CA ALA A 274 -9.39 -0.88 -13.53
C ALA A 274 -9.74 -0.16 -14.85
N HIS A 275 -10.12 -0.91 -15.88
CA HIS A 275 -10.49 -0.37 -17.20
C HIS A 275 -12.00 -0.11 -17.37
N SER A 276 -12.85 -0.58 -16.46
CA SER A 276 -14.31 -0.32 -16.51
C SER A 276 -14.73 1.01 -15.90
N GLY A 277 -13.84 1.67 -15.15
CA GLY A 277 -14.09 2.98 -14.58
C GLY A 277 -14.03 4.11 -15.63
N PRO A 278 -14.51 5.32 -15.31
CA PRO A 278 -14.30 6.45 -16.19
C PRO A 278 -12.80 6.61 -16.43
N THR A 279 -12.39 6.39 -17.67
CA THR A 279 -11.04 6.72 -18.12
C THR A 279 -10.83 8.18 -17.77
N GLY A 280 -9.81 8.51 -16.97
CA GLY A 280 -9.46 9.89 -16.65
C GLY A 280 -9.27 10.68 -17.94
N SER A 281 -10.36 11.36 -18.34
CA SER A 281 -10.43 12.24 -19.52
C SER A 281 -9.70 13.54 -19.24
#